data_65f8274c6ea49bfb7e9607a60eba295d
#
_entry.id   65f8274c6ea49bfb7e9607a60eba295d
#
_cell.length_a   1.000
_cell.length_b   1.000
_cell.length_c   1.000
_cell.angle_alpha   90.00
_cell.angle_beta   90.00
_cell.angle_gamma   90.00
#
_symmetry.space_group_name_H-M   'P 1'
#
loop_
_entity.id
_entity.type
_entity.pdbx_description
1 polymer ?
#
loop_
_entity_poly.entity_id
_entity_poly.type
_entity_poly.pdbx_seq_one_letter_code
_entity_poly.pdbx_strand_id
1 'polypeptide(L)'
;LQFVRACNAEHEHVEIAGVNLSLSLRHDVANYACGRTPVCDECDRVVASGVVVVAAAGNRGRTRYLTTDGELEEGYRDVSITDPGNAEAVITVGATHRSDPHAYGVSYFSSRGPSGDGRQKPDLVAPGEKIMSTVPGDREERMDGTSMAAPHVSGAAALLLSRHPELIGRPGEIKRILQRSAIDLGRERYFQGAGLLDILAALESV
;
A
#
# COMPACT_ATOMS: atom_id res chain seq x y z
N LEU A 1 16.01 -1.29 3.31
CA LEU A 1 15.86 0.00 2.62
C LEU A 1 17.23 0.66 2.38
N GLN A 2 18.07 0.83 3.41
CA GLN A 2 19.43 1.38 3.25
C GLN A 2 20.27 0.60 2.24
N PHE A 3 20.18 -0.74 2.26
CA PHE A 3 20.85 -1.60 1.28
C PHE A 3 20.40 -1.28 -0.16
N VAL A 4 19.11 -1.05 -0.40
CA VAL A 4 18.59 -0.70 -1.74
C VAL A 4 19.22 0.59 -2.26
N ARG A 5 19.29 1.62 -1.40
CA ARG A 5 19.93 2.88 -1.77
C ARG A 5 21.44 2.74 -2.01
N ALA A 6 22.12 1.99 -1.14
CA ALA A 6 23.54 1.73 -1.31
C ALA A 6 23.83 0.98 -2.61
N CYS A 7 23.07 -0.09 -2.88
CA CYS A 7 23.19 -0.87 -4.12
C CYS A 7 23.00 0.02 -5.37
N ASN A 8 21.93 0.82 -5.42
CA ASN A 8 21.70 1.71 -6.55
C ASN A 8 22.74 2.84 -6.68
N ALA A 9 23.35 3.28 -5.56
CA ALA A 9 24.38 4.32 -5.59
C ALA A 9 25.74 3.83 -6.13
N GLU A 10 25.98 2.52 -6.14
CA GLU A 10 27.18 1.89 -6.69
C GLU A 10 27.12 1.69 -8.22
N HIS A 11 25.96 1.92 -8.85
CA HIS A 11 25.73 1.69 -10.25
C HIS A 11 25.30 2.97 -10.99
N GLU A 12 25.59 3.03 -12.28
CA GLU A 12 25.17 4.16 -13.14
C GLU A 12 23.67 4.14 -13.48
N HIS A 13 23.00 3.03 -13.17
CA HIS A 13 21.58 2.82 -13.43
C HIS A 13 20.88 2.23 -12.19
N VAL A 14 19.56 2.31 -12.17
CA VAL A 14 18.75 1.77 -11.08
C VAL A 14 18.69 0.24 -11.19
N GLU A 15 19.44 -0.45 -10.34
CA GLU A 15 19.45 -1.91 -10.24
C GLU A 15 18.17 -2.44 -9.56
N ILE A 16 17.78 -1.82 -8.47
CA ILE A 16 16.56 -2.16 -7.71
C ILE A 16 15.54 -1.06 -7.94
N ALA A 17 14.62 -1.30 -8.86
CA ALA A 17 13.63 -0.32 -9.28
C ALA A 17 12.38 -0.26 -8.38
N GLY A 18 12.14 -1.28 -7.55
CA GLY A 18 10.96 -1.33 -6.69
C GLY A 18 11.17 -2.15 -5.42
N VAL A 19 10.43 -1.79 -4.37
CA VAL A 19 10.40 -2.47 -3.07
C VAL A 19 8.96 -2.69 -2.65
N ASN A 20 8.62 -3.92 -2.25
CA ASN A 20 7.34 -4.26 -1.62
C ASN A 20 7.50 -4.43 -0.10
N LEU A 21 6.70 -3.70 0.66
CA LEU A 21 6.69 -3.73 2.12
C LEU A 21 5.34 -4.25 2.63
N SER A 22 5.17 -5.58 2.59
CA SER A 22 4.00 -6.26 3.16
C SER A 22 4.12 -6.39 4.68
N LEU A 23 4.41 -5.27 5.36
CA LEU A 23 4.59 -5.20 6.81
C LEU A 23 3.82 -3.99 7.39
N SER A 24 3.62 -4.01 8.70
CA SER A 24 2.84 -3.03 9.41
C SER A 24 3.43 -2.79 10.80
N LEU A 25 3.82 -1.57 11.05
CA LEU A 25 4.32 -1.11 12.33
C LEU A 25 3.29 -0.18 12.99
N ARG A 26 3.21 -0.21 14.31
CA ARG A 26 2.39 0.77 15.03
C ARG A 26 3.06 2.13 14.93
N HIS A 27 2.26 3.14 14.58
CA HIS A 27 2.71 4.52 14.64
C HIS A 27 2.87 4.95 16.11
N ASP A 28 4.07 5.36 16.47
CA ASP A 28 4.37 5.91 17.80
C ASP A 28 4.08 7.42 17.80
N VAL A 29 2.82 7.77 18.04
CA VAL A 29 2.33 9.16 18.03
C VAL A 29 2.91 10.02 19.14
N ALA A 30 3.50 9.41 20.17
CA ALA A 30 4.09 10.15 21.27
C ALA A 30 5.47 10.73 20.91
N ASN A 31 6.21 10.04 20.05
CA ASN A 31 7.59 10.39 19.72
C ASN A 31 7.75 10.90 18.27
N TYR A 32 6.82 10.59 17.38
CA TYR A 32 6.95 10.92 15.96
C TYR A 32 5.67 11.55 15.40
N ALA A 33 5.83 12.56 14.57
CA ALA A 33 4.74 13.05 13.73
C ALA A 33 4.32 11.97 12.71
N CYS A 34 3.08 12.04 12.22
CA CYS A 34 2.55 11.07 11.27
C CYS A 34 3.40 11.02 9.99
N GLY A 35 3.80 9.80 9.62
CA GLY A 35 4.66 9.58 8.46
C GLY A 35 6.12 10.03 8.64
N ARG A 36 6.56 10.27 9.89
CA ARG A 36 7.93 10.72 10.24
C ARG A 36 8.65 9.76 11.17
N THR A 37 8.20 8.53 11.28
CA THR A 37 8.99 7.49 11.94
C THR A 37 10.25 7.17 11.11
N PRO A 38 11.32 6.66 11.72
CA PRO A 38 12.55 6.34 10.99
C PRO A 38 12.33 5.45 9.76
N VAL A 39 11.36 4.53 9.81
CA VAL A 39 11.02 3.69 8.65
C VAL A 39 10.32 4.50 7.55
N CYS A 40 9.43 5.42 7.89
CA CYS A 40 8.77 6.30 6.91
C CYS A 40 9.78 7.23 6.24
N ASP A 41 10.64 7.89 7.02
CA ASP A 41 11.69 8.76 6.50
C ASP A 41 12.64 8.01 5.58
N GLU A 42 13.00 6.76 5.91
CA GLU A 42 13.85 5.97 5.02
C GLU A 42 13.11 5.51 3.77
N CYS A 43 11.80 5.22 3.83
CA CYS A 43 10.98 4.98 2.64
C CYS A 43 10.96 6.20 1.71
N ASP A 44 10.75 7.40 2.24
CA ASP A 44 10.75 8.63 1.45
C ASP A 44 12.11 8.89 0.81
N ARG A 45 13.23 8.58 1.50
CA ARG A 45 14.59 8.64 0.92
C ARG A 45 14.81 7.62 -0.20
N VAL A 46 14.26 6.41 -0.06
CA VAL A 46 14.31 5.37 -1.11
C VAL A 46 13.52 5.82 -2.33
N VAL A 47 12.33 6.40 -2.13
CA VAL A 47 11.55 6.96 -3.25
C VAL A 47 12.29 8.13 -3.89
N ALA A 48 12.89 9.03 -3.11
CA ALA A 48 13.67 10.15 -3.64
C ALA A 48 14.91 9.69 -4.44
N SER A 49 15.43 8.47 -4.21
CA SER A 49 16.50 7.87 -5.02
C SER A 49 16.01 7.19 -6.31
N GLY A 50 14.73 7.34 -6.67
CA GLY A 50 14.18 6.83 -7.93
C GLY A 50 13.55 5.43 -7.84
N VAL A 51 13.33 4.89 -6.65
CA VAL A 51 12.80 3.54 -6.42
C VAL A 51 11.31 3.61 -6.06
N VAL A 52 10.49 2.78 -6.69
CA VAL A 52 9.08 2.64 -6.32
C VAL A 52 8.98 1.90 -4.98
N VAL A 53 8.34 2.48 -4.00
CA VAL A 53 8.06 1.81 -2.71
C VAL A 53 6.56 1.61 -2.57
N VAL A 54 6.15 0.35 -2.42
CA VAL A 54 4.76 -0.04 -2.18
C VAL A 54 4.64 -0.59 -0.76
N ALA A 55 3.66 -0.11 -0.01
CA ALA A 55 3.44 -0.55 1.36
C ALA A 55 1.99 -0.95 1.62
N ALA A 56 1.79 -1.96 2.46
CA ALA A 56 0.48 -2.33 2.96
C ALA A 56 -0.09 -1.21 3.86
N ALA A 57 -1.39 -0.92 3.74
CA ALA A 57 -2.06 0.07 4.57
C ALA A 57 -2.19 -0.36 6.04
N GLY A 58 -2.17 -1.68 6.29
CA GLY A 58 -2.42 -2.29 7.58
C GLY A 58 -3.81 -2.93 7.68
N ASN A 59 -4.00 -3.76 8.70
CA ASN A 59 -5.22 -4.55 8.91
C ASN A 59 -5.96 -4.11 10.19
N ARG A 60 -6.10 -2.78 10.38
CA ARG A 60 -6.69 -2.17 11.58
C ARG A 60 -7.97 -1.39 11.31
N GLY A 61 -8.60 -1.62 10.15
CA GLY A 61 -9.86 -0.97 9.77
C GLY A 61 -11.05 -1.38 10.64
N ARG A 62 -10.94 -2.52 11.33
CA ARG A 62 -11.87 -2.97 12.37
C ARG A 62 -11.06 -3.39 13.61
N THR A 63 -11.52 -3.00 14.77
CA THR A 63 -10.84 -3.30 16.05
C THR A 63 -11.85 -3.57 17.15
N ARG A 64 -11.37 -4.23 18.19
CA ARG A 64 -12.09 -4.36 19.45
C ARG A 64 -11.67 -3.23 20.39
N TYR A 65 -12.64 -2.66 21.08
CA TYR A 65 -12.40 -1.63 22.09
C TYR A 65 -13.28 -1.89 23.31
N LEU A 66 -12.79 -1.47 24.46
CA LEU A 66 -13.55 -1.52 25.71
C LEU A 66 -14.41 -0.27 25.80
N THR A 67 -15.71 -0.46 26.00
CA THR A 67 -16.63 0.63 26.28
C THR A 67 -16.43 1.18 27.70
N THR A 68 -17.01 2.32 27.99
CA THR A 68 -16.99 2.91 29.35
C THR A 68 -17.64 2.00 30.40
N ASP A 69 -18.57 1.13 29.98
CA ASP A 69 -19.29 0.17 30.83
C ASP A 69 -18.50 -1.12 31.03
N GLY A 70 -17.30 -1.23 30.40
CA GLY A 70 -16.43 -2.40 30.51
C GLY A 70 -16.78 -3.54 29.55
N GLU A 71 -17.71 -3.34 28.62
CA GLU A 71 -18.03 -4.31 27.59
C GLU A 71 -17.07 -4.24 26.41
N LEU A 72 -16.83 -5.38 25.76
CA LEU A 72 -15.97 -5.49 24.59
C LEU A 72 -16.82 -5.36 23.32
N GLU A 73 -16.69 -4.26 22.63
CA GLU A 73 -17.35 -4.03 21.34
C GLU A 73 -16.38 -4.10 20.17
N GLU A 74 -16.91 -4.41 18.98
CA GLU A 74 -16.18 -4.35 17.72
C GLU A 74 -16.73 -3.24 16.83
N GLY A 75 -15.83 -2.41 16.31
CA GLY A 75 -16.22 -1.33 15.41
C GLY A 75 -15.18 -1.00 14.38
N TYR A 76 -15.60 -0.25 13.40
CA TYR A 76 -14.70 0.31 12.40
C TYR A 76 -13.86 1.43 13.00
N ARG A 77 -12.62 1.53 12.51
CA ARG A 77 -11.67 2.53 12.95
C ARG A 77 -11.15 3.32 11.77
N ASP A 78 -11.42 4.61 11.77
CA ASP A 78 -10.78 5.55 10.88
C ASP A 78 -9.39 5.94 11.39
N VAL A 79 -8.60 6.63 10.57
CA VAL A 79 -7.21 7.02 10.90
C VAL A 79 -6.41 5.82 11.39
N SER A 80 -6.49 4.72 10.64
CA SER A 80 -5.94 3.42 11.04
C SER A 80 -4.77 2.95 10.19
N ILE A 81 -4.31 3.77 9.23
CA ILE A 81 -3.12 3.48 8.43
C ILE A 81 -1.92 3.27 9.34
N THR A 82 -1.15 2.23 9.05
CA THR A 82 0.05 1.86 9.81
C THR A 82 1.31 2.25 9.07
N ASP A 83 2.42 2.43 9.78
CA ASP A 83 3.71 2.67 9.13
C ASP A 83 4.25 1.39 8.47
N PRO A 84 4.92 1.50 7.31
CA PRO A 84 5.29 2.74 6.60
C PRO A 84 4.21 3.32 5.67
N GLY A 85 2.97 2.83 5.68
CA GLY A 85 1.89 3.34 4.82
C GLY A 85 1.55 4.82 5.05
N ASN A 86 1.92 5.41 6.20
CA ASN A 86 1.79 6.84 6.45
C ASN A 86 2.87 7.70 5.76
N ALA A 87 3.96 7.11 5.23
CA ALA A 87 4.96 7.86 4.47
C ALA A 87 4.32 8.50 3.23
N GLU A 88 4.71 9.72 2.91
CA GLU A 88 4.04 10.52 1.89
C GLU A 88 4.28 9.99 0.48
N ALA A 89 5.54 9.69 0.16
CA ALA A 89 5.94 9.27 -1.17
C ALA A 89 5.59 7.82 -1.51
N VAL A 90 5.34 6.98 -0.52
CA VAL A 90 5.04 5.56 -0.68
C VAL A 90 3.66 5.36 -1.34
N ILE A 91 3.52 4.32 -2.16
CA ILE A 91 2.23 3.85 -2.64
C ILE A 91 1.61 2.95 -1.57
N THR A 92 0.61 3.46 -0.88
CA THR A 92 -0.06 2.75 0.22
C THR A 92 -1.28 2.01 -0.30
N VAL A 93 -1.35 0.70 -0.06
CA VAL A 93 -2.33 -0.20 -0.66
C VAL A 93 -3.28 -0.77 0.38
N GLY A 94 -4.58 -0.47 0.21
CA GLY A 94 -5.66 -1.14 0.93
C GLY A 94 -6.10 -2.43 0.24
N ALA A 95 -6.99 -3.19 0.89
CA ALA A 95 -7.46 -4.48 0.43
C ALA A 95 -8.92 -4.48 0.00
N THR A 96 -9.25 -5.22 -1.08
CA THR A 96 -10.61 -5.51 -1.52
C THR A 96 -10.86 -7.02 -1.56
N HIS A 97 -12.13 -7.40 -1.74
CA HIS A 97 -12.50 -8.76 -2.10
C HIS A 97 -11.87 -9.14 -3.46
N ARG A 98 -11.36 -10.37 -3.56
CA ARG A 98 -10.56 -10.79 -4.72
C ARG A 98 -11.35 -10.91 -6.03
N SER A 99 -12.61 -11.35 -5.96
CA SER A 99 -13.40 -11.73 -7.15
C SER A 99 -14.56 -10.80 -7.42
N ASP A 100 -15.04 -10.08 -6.42
CA ASP A 100 -16.22 -9.23 -6.55
C ASP A 100 -16.07 -7.94 -5.73
N PRO A 101 -15.09 -7.10 -6.09
CA PRO A 101 -14.80 -5.87 -5.37
C PRO A 101 -15.92 -4.82 -5.53
N HIS A 102 -16.67 -4.85 -6.62
CA HIS A 102 -17.77 -3.92 -6.82
C HIS A 102 -18.94 -4.17 -5.86
N ALA A 103 -19.25 -5.44 -5.57
CA ALA A 103 -20.29 -5.81 -4.62
C ALA A 103 -19.81 -5.69 -3.17
N TYR A 104 -18.67 -6.30 -2.85
CA TYR A 104 -18.16 -6.37 -1.47
C TYR A 104 -17.28 -5.20 -1.07
N GLY A 105 -16.72 -4.46 -2.03
CA GLY A 105 -15.94 -3.25 -1.79
C GLY A 105 -14.61 -3.48 -1.09
N VAL A 106 -14.26 -2.53 -0.23
CA VAL A 106 -13.03 -2.56 0.56
C VAL A 106 -13.20 -3.52 1.74
N SER A 107 -12.21 -4.36 1.97
CA SER A 107 -12.20 -5.36 3.04
C SER A 107 -12.38 -4.72 4.41
N TYR A 108 -13.19 -5.33 5.27
CA TYR A 108 -13.52 -4.80 6.60
C TYR A 108 -12.30 -4.54 7.48
N PHE A 109 -11.25 -5.36 7.32
CA PHE A 109 -10.00 -5.22 8.07
C PHE A 109 -9.05 -4.16 7.49
N SER A 110 -9.21 -3.77 6.21
CA SER A 110 -8.31 -2.83 5.57
C SER A 110 -8.24 -1.51 6.34
N SER A 111 -7.04 -1.09 6.71
CA SER A 111 -6.83 0.20 7.36
C SER A 111 -7.27 1.35 6.44
N ARG A 112 -7.77 2.42 7.05
CA ARG A 112 -8.42 3.56 6.40
C ARG A 112 -7.76 4.85 6.78
N GLY A 113 -7.86 5.79 5.88
CA GLY A 113 -7.47 7.16 6.13
C GLY A 113 -8.49 7.97 6.93
N PRO A 114 -8.25 9.29 7.00
CA PRO A 114 -7.01 9.93 6.58
C PRO A 114 -5.79 9.40 7.35
N SER A 115 -4.57 9.78 6.93
CA SER A 115 -3.41 9.66 7.82
C SER A 115 -3.60 10.55 9.06
N GLY A 116 -2.84 10.33 10.12
CA GLY A 116 -3.00 11.09 11.38
C GLY A 116 -2.81 12.62 11.24
N ASP A 117 -2.22 13.07 10.15
CA ASP A 117 -2.02 14.48 9.77
C ASP A 117 -2.98 14.95 8.65
N GLY A 118 -4.00 14.15 8.31
CA GLY A 118 -5.09 14.53 7.40
C GLY A 118 -4.84 14.26 5.91
N ARG A 119 -3.69 13.66 5.52
CA ARG A 119 -3.44 13.34 4.12
C ARG A 119 -4.32 12.18 3.62
N GLN A 120 -4.61 12.19 2.33
CA GLN A 120 -5.33 11.11 1.66
C GLN A 120 -4.49 9.82 1.66
N LYS A 121 -5.00 8.79 2.32
CA LYS A 121 -4.53 7.41 2.31
C LYS A 121 -5.74 6.46 2.44
N PRO A 122 -5.67 5.21 1.99
CA PRO A 122 -4.62 4.65 1.12
C PRO A 122 -4.56 5.36 -0.23
N ASP A 123 -3.54 5.09 -1.05
CA ASP A 123 -3.43 5.64 -2.40
C ASP A 123 -4.38 4.94 -3.38
N LEU A 124 -4.52 3.63 -3.26
CA LEU A 124 -5.44 2.78 -4.02
C LEU A 124 -5.67 1.46 -3.26
N VAL A 125 -6.55 0.63 -3.80
CA VAL A 125 -6.83 -0.71 -3.27
C VAL A 125 -6.55 -1.79 -4.32
N ALA A 126 -6.27 -3.01 -3.85
CA ALA A 126 -6.06 -4.18 -4.70
C ALA A 126 -6.64 -5.44 -4.01
N PRO A 127 -6.80 -6.56 -4.72
CA PRO A 127 -7.30 -7.80 -4.12
C PRO A 127 -6.46 -8.24 -2.93
N GLY A 128 -7.09 -8.42 -1.76
CA GLY A 128 -6.41 -8.78 -0.52
C GLY A 128 -7.16 -9.80 0.33
N GLU A 129 -8.28 -10.34 -0.15
CA GLU A 129 -9.02 -11.41 0.51
C GLU A 129 -8.89 -12.73 -0.25
N LYS A 130 -8.71 -13.82 0.49
CA LYS A 130 -8.65 -15.19 -0.03
C LYS A 130 -7.62 -15.36 -1.15
N ILE A 131 -6.51 -14.66 -1.04
CA ILE A 131 -5.42 -14.72 -2.01
C ILE A 131 -4.62 -15.99 -1.78
N MET A 132 -4.60 -16.86 -2.80
CA MET A 132 -3.80 -18.07 -2.82
C MET A 132 -2.39 -17.74 -3.27
N SER A 133 -1.39 -18.13 -2.51
CA SER A 133 0.02 -17.93 -2.85
C SER A 133 0.90 -19.00 -2.19
N THR A 134 2.15 -19.04 -2.61
CA THR A 134 3.15 -19.97 -2.11
C THR A 134 3.59 -19.62 -0.70
N VAL A 135 3.80 -20.65 0.12
CA VAL A 135 4.37 -20.55 1.46
C VAL A 135 5.52 -21.55 1.62
N PRO A 136 6.38 -21.39 2.63
CA PRO A 136 7.50 -22.32 2.86
C PRO A 136 7.05 -23.80 2.90
N GLY A 137 7.87 -24.69 2.33
CA GLY A 137 7.63 -26.13 2.30
C GLY A 137 6.79 -26.61 1.12
N ASP A 138 6.93 -25.99 -0.05
CA ASP A 138 6.25 -26.33 -1.32
C ASP A 138 4.72 -26.46 -1.17
N ARG A 139 4.14 -25.53 -0.45
CA ARG A 139 2.70 -25.46 -0.21
C ARG A 139 2.11 -24.16 -0.72
N GLU A 140 0.83 -24.19 -0.92
CA GLU A 140 0.02 -23.00 -1.17
C GLU A 140 -0.94 -22.78 0.01
N GLU A 141 -1.15 -21.51 0.36
CA GLU A 141 -2.07 -21.15 1.43
C GLU A 141 -2.89 -19.92 1.04
N ARG A 142 -4.12 -19.87 1.52
CA ARG A 142 -4.99 -18.70 1.40
C ARG A 142 -4.77 -17.76 2.56
N MET A 143 -4.51 -16.50 2.24
CA MET A 143 -4.35 -15.46 3.25
C MET A 143 -5.22 -14.25 2.94
N ASP A 144 -5.57 -13.52 3.99
CA ASP A 144 -6.27 -12.25 3.95
C ASP A 144 -5.35 -11.15 4.51
N GLY A 145 -5.35 -9.99 3.88
CA GLY A 145 -4.57 -8.85 4.37
C GLY A 145 -4.19 -7.85 3.30
N THR A 146 -3.93 -6.64 3.71
CA THR A 146 -3.30 -5.62 2.86
C THR A 146 -1.88 -6.02 2.45
N SER A 147 -1.25 -6.95 3.18
CA SER A 147 0.01 -7.61 2.81
C SER A 147 -0.11 -8.45 1.53
N MET A 148 -1.31 -8.94 1.18
CA MET A 148 -1.62 -9.66 -0.05
C MET A 148 -2.01 -8.70 -1.18
N ALA A 149 -2.56 -7.54 -0.84
CA ALA A 149 -2.91 -6.51 -1.80
C ALA A 149 -1.67 -5.76 -2.34
N ALA A 150 -0.73 -5.40 -1.48
CA ALA A 150 0.48 -4.64 -1.85
C ALA A 150 1.28 -5.29 -3.00
N PRO A 151 1.56 -6.61 -3.02
CA PRO A 151 2.32 -7.22 -4.12
C PRO A 151 1.60 -7.16 -5.48
N HIS A 152 0.27 -7.06 -5.56
CA HIS A 152 -0.42 -6.80 -6.83
C HIS A 152 -0.01 -5.45 -7.43
N VAL A 153 0.08 -4.43 -6.58
CA VAL A 153 0.51 -3.09 -7.00
C VAL A 153 2.00 -3.07 -7.34
N SER A 154 2.83 -3.80 -6.60
CA SER A 154 4.25 -3.95 -6.92
C SER A 154 4.46 -4.65 -8.26
N GLY A 155 3.67 -5.70 -8.55
CA GLY A 155 3.66 -6.38 -9.84
C GLY A 155 3.21 -5.46 -10.99
N ALA A 156 2.19 -4.65 -10.76
CA ALA A 156 1.73 -3.64 -11.72
C ALA A 156 2.82 -2.60 -12.03
N ALA A 157 3.50 -2.10 -10.98
CA ALA A 157 4.63 -1.19 -11.16
C ALA A 157 5.78 -1.85 -11.95
N ALA A 158 6.09 -3.12 -11.68
CA ALA A 158 7.11 -3.86 -12.42
C ALA A 158 6.75 -4.04 -13.91
N LEU A 159 5.47 -4.32 -14.22
CA LEU A 159 4.97 -4.39 -15.59
C LEU A 159 5.06 -3.04 -16.31
N LEU A 160 4.70 -1.94 -15.65
CA LEU A 160 4.86 -0.59 -16.20
C LEU A 160 6.33 -0.29 -16.51
N LEU A 161 7.23 -0.56 -15.58
CA LEU A 161 8.67 -0.32 -15.77
C LEU A 161 9.28 -1.22 -16.86
N SER A 162 8.78 -2.45 -17.02
CA SER A 162 9.20 -3.37 -18.08
C SER A 162 8.72 -2.90 -19.46
N ARG A 163 7.49 -2.37 -19.55
CA ARG A 163 6.90 -1.90 -20.80
C ARG A 163 7.41 -0.50 -21.18
N HIS A 164 7.68 0.33 -20.19
CA HIS A 164 8.06 1.73 -20.30
C HIS A 164 9.35 2.00 -19.49
N PRO A 165 10.54 1.57 -20.02
CA PRO A 165 11.80 1.75 -19.31
C PRO A 165 12.15 3.22 -19.00
N GLU A 166 11.59 4.17 -19.75
CA GLU A 166 11.75 5.61 -19.50
C GLU A 166 11.13 6.08 -18.18
N LEU A 167 10.30 5.26 -17.54
CA LEU A 167 9.74 5.51 -16.20
C LEU A 167 10.65 5.05 -15.06
N ILE A 168 11.74 4.32 -15.36
CA ILE A 168 12.73 3.93 -14.34
C ILE A 168 13.32 5.22 -13.73
N GLY A 169 13.38 5.27 -12.41
CA GLY A 169 13.81 6.47 -11.68
C GLY A 169 12.70 7.52 -11.47
N ARG A 170 11.45 7.26 -11.89
CA ARG A 170 10.31 8.19 -11.76
C ARG A 170 9.16 7.61 -10.93
N PRO A 171 9.39 7.26 -9.65
CA PRO A 171 8.37 6.60 -8.81
C PRO A 171 7.09 7.42 -8.64
N GLY A 172 7.19 8.75 -8.60
CA GLY A 172 6.02 9.63 -8.53
C GLY A 172 5.14 9.56 -9.77
N GLU A 173 5.72 9.30 -10.96
CA GLU A 173 4.96 9.09 -12.19
C GLU A 173 4.22 7.75 -12.16
N ILE A 174 4.90 6.67 -11.76
CA ILE A 174 4.28 5.36 -11.56
C ILE A 174 3.09 5.47 -10.59
N LYS A 175 3.26 6.15 -9.45
CA LYS A 175 2.17 6.39 -8.50
C LYS A 175 0.98 7.08 -9.16
N ARG A 176 1.23 8.14 -9.93
CA ARG A 176 0.18 8.91 -10.63
C ARG A 176 -0.53 8.08 -11.70
N ILE A 177 0.19 7.28 -12.49
CA ILE A 177 -0.39 6.39 -13.49
C ILE A 177 -1.34 5.41 -12.82
N LEU A 178 -0.89 4.69 -11.80
CA LEU A 178 -1.68 3.70 -11.08
C LEU A 178 -2.93 4.31 -10.41
N GLN A 179 -2.84 5.53 -9.90
CA GLN A 179 -3.97 6.24 -9.32
C GLN A 179 -4.98 6.71 -10.37
N ARG A 180 -4.53 7.21 -11.53
CA ARG A 180 -5.42 7.71 -12.59
C ARG A 180 -6.16 6.61 -13.33
N SER A 181 -5.55 5.44 -13.47
CA SER A 181 -6.15 4.28 -14.11
C SER A 181 -7.03 3.44 -13.20
N ALA A 182 -7.02 3.72 -11.89
CA ALA A 182 -7.79 2.93 -10.92
C ALA A 182 -9.30 3.04 -11.14
N ILE A 183 -9.99 1.91 -10.97
CA ILE A 183 -11.46 1.82 -11.10
C ILE A 183 -12.12 2.32 -9.82
N ASP A 184 -12.95 3.35 -9.94
CA ASP A 184 -13.75 3.84 -8.81
C ASP A 184 -14.80 2.79 -8.41
N LEU A 185 -14.74 2.34 -7.15
CA LEU A 185 -15.71 1.39 -6.58
C LEU A 185 -16.94 2.10 -5.99
N GLY A 186 -17.03 3.42 -6.13
CA GLY A 186 -18.11 4.23 -5.54
C GLY A 186 -18.06 4.26 -4.01
N ARG A 187 -16.89 4.13 -3.42
CA ARG A 187 -16.67 4.20 -1.97
C ARG A 187 -15.99 5.51 -1.61
N GLU A 188 -16.11 5.88 -0.35
CA GLU A 188 -15.45 7.06 0.18
C GLU A 188 -13.91 6.95 0.02
N ARG A 189 -13.25 8.07 -0.31
CA ARG A 189 -11.82 8.08 -0.71
C ARG A 189 -10.86 7.60 0.37
N TYR A 190 -11.19 7.77 1.65
CA TYR A 190 -10.37 7.25 2.75
C TYR A 190 -10.45 5.73 2.91
N PHE A 191 -11.40 5.08 2.22
CA PHE A 191 -11.52 3.63 2.14
C PHE A 191 -10.78 3.07 0.93
N GLN A 192 -11.04 3.61 -0.26
CA GLN A 192 -10.56 3.04 -1.53
C GLN A 192 -9.37 3.77 -2.16
N GLY A 193 -8.99 4.95 -1.66
CA GLY A 193 -8.04 5.81 -2.35
C GLY A 193 -8.56 6.29 -3.69
N ALA A 194 -7.77 6.13 -4.74
CA ALA A 194 -8.19 6.40 -6.12
C ALA A 194 -9.16 5.33 -6.66
N GLY A 195 -9.17 4.14 -6.09
CA GLY A 195 -9.99 3.01 -6.51
C GLY A 195 -9.23 1.70 -6.58
N LEU A 196 -9.82 0.72 -7.24
CA LEU A 196 -9.23 -0.60 -7.47
C LEU A 196 -8.16 -0.53 -8.57
N LEU A 197 -7.03 -1.16 -8.33
CA LEU A 197 -5.95 -1.33 -9.31
C LEU A 197 -6.49 -1.90 -10.63
N ASP A 198 -6.24 -1.20 -11.74
CA ASP A 198 -6.43 -1.67 -13.10
C ASP A 198 -5.09 -1.65 -13.85
N ILE A 199 -4.51 -2.83 -14.01
CA ILE A 199 -3.19 -2.99 -14.64
C ILE A 199 -3.27 -2.71 -16.15
N LEU A 200 -4.36 -3.13 -16.80
CA LEU A 200 -4.52 -2.95 -18.25
C LEU A 200 -4.68 -1.48 -18.59
N ALA A 201 -5.60 -0.79 -17.90
CA ALA A 201 -5.77 0.64 -18.08
C ALA A 201 -4.49 1.43 -17.75
N ALA A 202 -3.72 1.01 -16.74
CA ALA A 202 -2.44 1.63 -16.41
C ALA A 202 -1.43 1.51 -17.56
N LEU A 203 -1.29 0.32 -18.15
CA LEU A 203 -0.38 0.06 -19.29
C LEU A 203 -0.79 0.79 -20.57
N GLU A 204 -2.08 1.01 -20.78
CA GLU A 204 -2.62 1.71 -21.95
C GLU A 204 -2.59 3.24 -21.81
N SER A 205 -2.39 3.75 -20.59
CA SER A 205 -2.43 5.19 -20.30
C SER A 205 -1.08 5.93 -20.48
N VAL A 206 -0.02 5.22 -20.84
CA VAL A 206 1.36 5.74 -21.01
C VAL A 206 1.73 5.91 -22.47
#